data_d8d65a06d5dc994a878f32b4f7fec71a
#
_entry.id   d8d65a06d5dc994a878f32b4f7fec71a
#
_cell.length_a   1.000
_cell.length_b   1.000
_cell.length_c   1.000
_cell.angle_alpha   90.00
_cell.angle_beta   90.00
_cell.angle_gamma   90.00
#
_symmetry.space_group_name_H-M   'P 1'
#
loop_
_entity.id
_entity.type
_entity.pdbx_description
1 polymer ?
#
loop_
_entity_poly.entity_id
_entity_poly.type
_entity_poly.pdbx_seq_one_letter_code
_entity_poly.pdbx_strand_id
1 'polypeptide(L)'
;MTDSTINAAASPQQAAQDHRHYLRPHYQPGIPAAIEVPDAPLSELLETAARFYPDRVAIDFLGAAMTYRELLEASERAAQVLRTSGVHKGDRVALIMPNCPQ
;
A
#
# COMPACT_ATOMS: atom_id res chain seq x y z
N MET A 1 24.97 29.18 30.25
CA MET A 1 23.83 29.47 29.37
C MET A 1 24.04 28.65 28.14
N THR A 2 23.47 27.43 28.12
CA THR A 2 23.54 26.49 26.99
C THR A 2 22.11 26.36 26.46
N ASP A 3 21.92 26.99 25.31
CA ASP A 3 20.67 26.96 24.59
C ASP A 3 20.59 25.62 23.82
N SER A 4 19.88 24.65 24.40
CA SER A 4 19.59 23.38 23.76
C SER A 4 18.26 23.52 22.99
N THR A 5 18.34 24.12 21.82
CA THR A 5 17.25 24.10 20.86
C THR A 5 17.12 22.66 20.30
N ILE A 6 16.31 21.85 20.96
CA ILE A 6 15.94 20.54 20.45
C ILE A 6 15.12 20.79 19.18
N ASN A 7 15.75 20.50 18.04
CA ASN A 7 15.12 20.53 16.72
C ASN A 7 13.92 19.56 16.74
N ALA A 8 12.71 20.09 16.83
CA ALA A 8 11.50 19.31 16.77
C ALA A 8 11.45 18.61 15.40
N ALA A 9 11.48 17.30 15.41
CA ALA A 9 11.40 16.49 14.20
C ALA A 9 10.15 16.92 13.41
N ALA A 10 10.36 17.33 12.16
CA ALA A 10 9.27 17.71 11.24
C ALA A 10 8.23 16.59 11.19
N SER A 11 6.96 16.96 11.20
CA SER A 11 5.88 15.97 11.07
C SER A 11 6.01 15.22 9.74
N PRO A 12 5.55 13.97 9.66
CA PRO A 12 5.59 13.19 8.41
C PRO A 12 5.00 13.93 7.20
N GLN A 13 4.01 14.80 7.44
CA GLN A 13 3.40 15.64 6.42
C GLN A 13 4.32 16.79 5.97
N GLN A 14 5.10 17.37 6.87
CA GLN A 14 6.11 18.40 6.53
C GLN A 14 7.27 17.80 5.74
N ALA A 15 7.76 16.62 6.14
CA ALA A 15 8.80 15.90 5.40
C ALA A 15 8.35 15.54 3.97
N ALA A 16 7.09 15.11 3.79
CA ALA A 16 6.52 14.83 2.46
C ALA A 16 6.38 16.08 1.60
N GLN A 17 6.14 17.26 2.19
CA GLN A 17 6.07 18.54 1.47
C GLN A 17 7.46 19.01 1.02
N ASP A 18 8.48 18.79 1.82
CA ASP A 18 9.87 19.15 1.49
C ASP A 18 10.40 18.35 0.30
N HIS A 19 10.16 17.04 0.27
CA HIS A 19 10.57 16.21 -0.88
C HIS A 19 9.89 16.62 -2.20
N ARG A 20 8.65 17.09 -2.16
CA ARG A 20 7.94 17.58 -3.34
C ARG A 20 8.59 18.84 -3.95
N HIS A 21 9.22 19.65 -3.15
CA HIS A 21 9.89 20.88 -3.61
C HIS A 21 11.08 20.58 -4.52
N TYR A 22 11.84 19.53 -4.24
CA TYR A 22 13.01 19.15 -5.03
C TYR A 22 12.66 18.55 -6.39
N LEU A 23 11.50 17.91 -6.53
CA LEU A 23 11.07 17.22 -7.75
C LEU A 23 10.36 18.14 -8.75
N ARG A 24 9.74 19.22 -8.29
CA ARG A 24 8.97 20.16 -9.14
C ARG A 24 9.71 20.70 -10.35
N PRO A 25 11.00 21.09 -10.27
CA PRO A 25 11.73 21.62 -11.43
C PRO A 25 11.95 20.59 -12.54
N HIS A 26 11.81 19.29 -12.22
CA HIS A 26 12.06 18.19 -13.15
C HIS A 26 10.79 17.64 -13.81
N TYR A 27 9.61 18.11 -13.42
CA TYR A 27 8.37 17.69 -14.04
C TYR A 27 8.08 18.50 -15.31
N GLN A 28 7.59 17.79 -16.33
CA GLN A 28 7.13 18.44 -17.54
C GLN A 28 5.91 19.34 -17.25
N PRO A 29 5.71 20.44 -18.00
CA PRO A 29 4.54 21.29 -17.87
C PRO A 29 3.24 20.46 -17.99
N GLY A 30 2.31 20.68 -17.06
CA GLY A 30 1.01 19.98 -17.04
C GLY A 30 0.98 18.69 -16.20
N ILE A 31 2.12 18.21 -15.68
CA ILE A 31 2.13 17.11 -14.73
C ILE A 31 1.88 17.64 -13.32
N PRO A 32 0.84 17.14 -12.62
CA PRO A 32 0.57 17.56 -11.25
C PRO A 32 1.71 17.12 -10.33
N ALA A 33 2.17 18.04 -9.47
CA ALA A 33 3.23 17.78 -8.51
C ALA A 33 2.79 16.87 -7.34
N ALA A 34 1.52 16.57 -7.22
CA ALA A 34 0.94 15.71 -6.20
C ALA A 34 -0.19 14.87 -6.80
N ILE A 35 -0.25 13.63 -6.40
CA ILE A 35 -1.36 12.72 -6.71
C ILE A 35 -2.28 12.74 -5.48
N GLU A 36 -3.58 12.91 -5.70
CA GLU A 36 -4.57 12.67 -4.66
C GLU A 36 -4.64 11.16 -4.41
N VAL A 37 -4.20 10.75 -3.22
CA VAL A 37 -4.32 9.36 -2.79
C VAL A 37 -5.63 9.23 -2.03
N PRO A 38 -6.56 8.36 -2.44
CA PRO A 38 -7.77 8.11 -1.68
C PRO A 38 -7.45 7.65 -0.26
N ASP A 39 -8.22 8.14 0.71
CA ASP A 39 -8.14 7.67 2.11
C ASP A 39 -8.95 6.37 2.26
N ALA A 40 -8.48 5.32 1.60
CA ALA A 40 -9.11 4.02 1.54
C ALA A 40 -8.07 2.92 1.79
N PRO A 41 -8.44 1.80 2.43
CA PRO A 41 -7.54 0.68 2.60
C PRO A 41 -7.17 0.06 1.24
N LEU A 42 -5.95 -0.45 1.13
CA LEU A 42 -5.46 -1.06 -0.12
C LEU A 42 -6.33 -2.26 -0.56
N SER A 43 -6.95 -2.97 0.39
CA SER A 43 -7.89 -4.08 0.11
C SER A 43 -9.08 -3.65 -0.76
N GLU A 44 -9.52 -2.39 -0.68
CA GLU A 44 -10.65 -1.89 -1.47
C GLU A 44 -10.40 -1.95 -2.97
N LEU A 45 -9.14 -1.83 -3.40
CA LEU A 45 -8.78 -1.99 -4.81
C LEU A 45 -9.04 -3.42 -5.28
N LEU A 46 -8.67 -4.42 -4.46
CA LEU A 46 -8.91 -5.83 -4.76
C LEU A 46 -10.41 -6.16 -4.72
N GLU A 47 -11.12 -5.71 -3.70
CA GLU A 47 -12.56 -5.90 -3.56
C GLU A 47 -13.32 -5.31 -4.75
N THR A 48 -12.94 -4.11 -5.18
CA THR A 48 -13.51 -3.45 -6.36
C THR A 48 -13.22 -4.23 -7.63
N ALA A 49 -11.98 -4.67 -7.84
CA ALA A 49 -11.60 -5.46 -9.01
C ALA A 49 -12.32 -6.81 -9.04
N ALA A 50 -12.43 -7.50 -7.91
CA ALA A 50 -13.16 -8.77 -7.81
C ALA A 50 -14.67 -8.61 -8.02
N ARG A 51 -15.23 -7.48 -7.63
CA ARG A 51 -16.64 -7.16 -7.86
C ARG A 51 -16.97 -6.94 -9.34
N PHE A 52 -16.13 -6.20 -10.07
CA PHE A 52 -16.40 -5.83 -11.46
C PHE A 52 -15.84 -6.83 -12.47
N TYR A 53 -14.76 -7.54 -12.12
CA TYR A 53 -14.03 -8.44 -13.02
C TYR A 53 -13.66 -9.77 -12.36
N PRO A 54 -14.63 -10.49 -11.71
CA PRO A 54 -14.33 -11.64 -10.87
C PRO A 54 -13.56 -12.75 -11.59
N ASP A 55 -13.89 -13.00 -12.85
CA ASP A 55 -13.35 -14.12 -13.62
C ASP A 55 -12.13 -13.73 -14.49
N ARG A 56 -11.68 -12.46 -14.41
CA ARG A 56 -10.44 -12.05 -15.06
C ARG A 56 -9.23 -12.52 -14.27
N VAL A 57 -8.17 -12.89 -15.00
CA VAL A 57 -6.88 -13.24 -14.42
C VAL A 57 -6.28 -12.01 -13.73
N ALA A 58 -6.00 -12.13 -12.45
CA ALA A 58 -5.35 -11.13 -11.62
C ALA A 58 -3.84 -11.39 -11.51
N ILE A 59 -3.44 -12.65 -11.45
CA ILE A 59 -2.05 -13.09 -11.33
C ILE A 59 -1.83 -14.22 -12.35
N ASP A 60 -0.74 -14.13 -13.10
CA ASP A 60 -0.16 -15.23 -13.86
C ASP A 60 1.28 -15.44 -13.37
N PHE A 61 1.53 -16.60 -12.80
CA PHE A 61 2.83 -16.93 -12.24
C PHE A 61 3.27 -18.32 -12.71
N LEU A 62 4.29 -18.37 -13.56
CA LEU A 62 4.86 -19.62 -14.10
C LEU A 62 3.79 -20.54 -14.73
N GLY A 63 2.80 -19.97 -15.40
CA GLY A 63 1.71 -20.70 -16.04
C GLY A 63 0.55 -21.09 -15.13
N ALA A 64 0.61 -20.76 -13.83
CA ALA A 64 -0.52 -20.85 -12.92
C ALA A 64 -1.25 -19.51 -12.86
N ALA A 65 -2.47 -19.48 -13.35
CA ALA A 65 -3.31 -18.29 -13.33
C ALA A 65 -4.24 -18.29 -12.13
N MET A 66 -4.45 -17.09 -11.53
CA MET A 66 -5.39 -16.86 -10.45
C MET A 66 -6.31 -15.69 -10.84
N THR A 67 -7.61 -15.87 -10.70
CA THR A 67 -8.60 -14.82 -10.98
C THR A 67 -8.72 -13.83 -9.82
N TYR A 68 -9.37 -12.68 -10.07
CA TYR A 68 -9.63 -11.70 -8.99
C TYR A 68 -10.51 -12.28 -7.88
N ARG A 69 -11.46 -13.14 -8.21
CA ARG A 69 -12.30 -13.85 -7.23
C ARG A 69 -11.45 -14.74 -6.32
N GLU A 70 -10.62 -15.58 -6.91
CA GLU A 70 -9.74 -16.50 -6.17
C GLU A 70 -8.72 -15.75 -5.32
N LEU A 71 -8.19 -14.63 -5.83
CA LEU A 71 -7.26 -13.78 -5.09
C LEU A 71 -7.95 -13.12 -3.88
N LEU A 72 -9.18 -12.63 -4.04
CA LEU A 72 -9.96 -12.07 -2.93
C LEU A 72 -10.20 -13.12 -1.86
N GLU A 73 -10.69 -14.31 -2.22
CA GLU A 73 -10.91 -15.42 -1.29
C GLU A 73 -9.63 -15.85 -0.57
N ALA A 74 -8.49 -15.88 -1.27
CA ALA A 74 -7.20 -16.19 -0.66
C ALA A 74 -6.78 -15.10 0.35
N SER A 75 -6.99 -13.84 0.01
CA SER A 75 -6.69 -12.69 0.88
C SER A 75 -7.57 -12.70 2.14
N GLU A 76 -8.84 -13.02 2.02
CA GLU A 76 -9.75 -13.15 3.16
C GLU A 76 -9.34 -14.29 4.10
N ARG A 77 -8.94 -15.43 3.55
CA ARG A 77 -8.40 -16.55 4.34
C ARG A 77 -7.13 -16.15 5.09
N ALA A 78 -6.20 -15.47 4.43
CA ALA A 78 -4.98 -14.97 5.05
C ALA A 78 -5.28 -13.97 6.18
N ALA A 79 -6.20 -13.04 5.94
CA ALA A 79 -6.65 -12.09 6.95
C ALA A 79 -7.28 -12.78 8.16
N GLN A 80 -8.04 -13.86 7.95
CA GLN A 80 -8.62 -14.65 9.04
C GLN A 80 -7.54 -15.34 9.86
N VAL A 81 -6.52 -15.92 9.23
CA VAL A 81 -5.38 -16.53 9.93
C VAL A 81 -4.66 -15.50 10.79
N LEU A 82 -4.37 -14.33 10.26
CA LEU A 82 -3.72 -13.24 11.01
C LEU A 82 -4.56 -12.83 12.24
N ARG A 83 -5.87 -12.64 12.06
CA ARG A 83 -6.78 -12.30 13.17
C ARG A 83 -6.79 -13.37 14.26
N THR A 84 -6.87 -14.65 13.88
CA THR A 84 -6.87 -15.76 14.86
C THR A 84 -5.51 -15.94 15.53
N SER A 85 -4.43 -15.49 14.91
CA SER A 85 -3.09 -15.42 15.49
C SER A 85 -2.87 -14.23 16.42
N GLY A 86 -3.89 -13.39 16.64
CA GLY A 86 -3.83 -12.25 17.55
C GLY A 86 -3.31 -10.96 16.93
N VAL A 87 -3.23 -10.85 15.61
CA VAL A 87 -2.85 -9.61 14.93
C VAL A 87 -4.03 -8.64 14.93
N HIS A 88 -3.79 -7.41 15.38
CA HIS A 88 -4.76 -6.34 15.51
C HIS A 88 -4.39 -5.12 14.67
N LYS A 89 -5.31 -4.18 14.53
CA LYS A 89 -5.07 -2.91 13.84
C LYS A 89 -3.93 -2.14 14.51
N GLY A 90 -2.92 -1.79 13.71
CA GLY A 90 -1.72 -1.08 14.16
C GLY A 90 -0.51 -1.99 14.37
N ASP A 91 -0.68 -3.30 14.40
CA ASP A 91 0.41 -4.26 14.48
C ASP A 91 1.21 -4.30 13.16
N ARG A 92 2.47 -4.65 13.29
CA ARG A 92 3.39 -4.78 12.16
C ARG A 92 3.65 -6.24 11.88
N VAL A 93 3.40 -6.67 10.64
CA VAL A 93 3.68 -8.04 10.17
C VAL A 93 4.82 -7.98 9.17
N ALA A 94 5.89 -8.73 9.41
CA ALA A 94 7.00 -8.86 8.46
C ALA A 94 6.69 -10.01 7.47
N LEU A 95 6.83 -9.72 6.18
CA LEU A 95 6.75 -10.72 5.12
C LEU A 95 8.17 -11.04 4.64
N ILE A 96 8.63 -12.28 4.86
CA ILE A 96 9.97 -12.75 4.48
C ILE A 96 9.78 -13.96 3.57
N MET A 97 9.53 -13.68 2.29
CA MET A 97 9.24 -14.70 1.28
C MET A 97 9.70 -14.22 -0.11
N PRO A 98 9.98 -15.11 -1.07
CA PRO A 98 10.18 -14.71 -2.46
C PRO A 98 8.90 -14.12 -3.06
N ASN A 99 9.02 -13.49 -4.24
CA ASN A 99 7.86 -13.04 -4.99
C ASN A 99 7.12 -14.27 -5.54
N CYS A 100 6.01 -14.59 -4.93
CA CYS A 100 5.14 -15.71 -5.28
C CYS A 100 3.68 -15.39 -4.92
N PRO A 101 2.70 -16.08 -5.51
CA PRO A 101 1.28 -15.81 -5.27
C PRO A 101 0.77 -16.22 -3.88
N GLN A 102 1.54 -17.01 -3.14
CA GLN A 102 1.16 -17.54 -1.81
C GLN A 102 1.17 -16.48 -0.72
#